data_4e1395df4ddba2436018b5f7fa5758c3
#
_entry.id   4e1395df4ddba2436018b5f7fa5758c3
#
_cell.length_a   1.000
_cell.length_b   1.000
_cell.length_c   1.000
_cell.angle_alpha   90.00
_cell.angle_beta   90.00
_cell.angle_gamma   90.00
#
_symmetry.space_group_name_H-M   'P 1'
#
loop_
_entity.id
_entity.type
_entity.pdbx_description
1 polymer ?
#
loop_
_entity_poly.entity_id
_entity_poly.type
_entity_poly.pdbx_seq_one_letter_code
_entity_poly.pdbx_strand_id
1 'polypeptide(L)'
;VTQVKLGKKIAKILKVPMMVHVGEPPALYDEVLEILGPGDVVTHCFNGKSGSSIMEDEDLFNLAERCASEGVRLDIGHGGASFSFKVAEAAIARGLLPHSISTDLHGHSMNFPVWDLATTMSKLLSVGMPFDKVVNAVTHAPAEVIKLDMQNRLSVGARSDFTIFDLVDSD
;
A
#
# COMPACT_ATOMS: atom_id res chain seq x y z
N VAL A 1 -5.36 -5.80 -18.72
CA VAL A 1 -3.92 -6.04 -19.02
C VAL A 1 -3.35 -5.10 -20.07
N THR A 2 -4.01 -4.85 -21.21
CA THR A 2 -3.51 -3.97 -22.28
C THR A 2 -3.24 -2.53 -21.78
N GLN A 3 -4.14 -1.96 -20.99
CA GLN A 3 -3.99 -0.63 -20.39
C GLN A 3 -2.80 -0.58 -19.43
N VAL A 4 -2.61 -1.62 -18.61
CA VAL A 4 -1.47 -1.71 -17.68
C VAL A 4 -0.15 -1.75 -18.45
N LYS A 5 -0.06 -2.56 -19.52
CA LYS A 5 1.12 -2.63 -20.40
C LYS A 5 1.41 -1.28 -21.07
N LEU A 6 0.38 -0.56 -21.52
CA LEU A 6 0.53 0.77 -22.10
C LEU A 6 1.01 1.78 -21.05
N GLY A 7 0.39 1.80 -19.86
CA GLY A 7 0.83 2.63 -18.73
C GLY A 7 2.28 2.38 -18.36
N LYS A 8 2.70 1.11 -18.31
CA LYS A 8 4.10 0.75 -18.03
C LYS A 8 5.08 1.30 -19.09
N LYS A 9 4.71 1.26 -20.37
CA LYS A 9 5.53 1.86 -21.44
C LYS A 9 5.67 3.37 -21.26
N ILE A 10 4.58 4.06 -20.94
CA ILE A 10 4.58 5.51 -20.72
C ILE A 10 5.40 5.86 -19.47
N ALA A 11 5.19 5.18 -18.36
CA ALA A 11 5.95 5.37 -17.13
C ALA A 11 7.48 5.23 -17.36
N LYS A 12 7.87 4.21 -18.15
CA LYS A 12 9.27 3.99 -18.53
C LYS A 12 9.85 5.13 -19.36
N ILE A 13 9.09 5.66 -20.32
CA ILE A 13 9.51 6.82 -21.13
C ILE A 13 9.70 8.07 -20.25
N LEU A 14 8.76 8.30 -19.33
CA LEU A 14 8.76 9.45 -18.42
C LEU A 14 9.72 9.28 -17.23
N LYS A 15 10.28 8.10 -17.03
CA LYS A 15 11.16 7.74 -15.89
C LYS A 15 10.49 7.99 -14.53
N VAL A 16 9.19 7.66 -14.44
CA VAL A 16 8.40 7.74 -13.20
C VAL A 16 7.87 6.35 -12.84
N PRO A 17 7.60 6.09 -11.54
CA PRO A 17 6.92 4.87 -11.15
C PRO A 17 5.50 4.85 -11.70
N MET A 18 4.99 3.65 -11.96
CA MET A 18 3.58 3.45 -12.28
C MET A 18 2.85 3.00 -11.01
N MET A 19 1.66 3.52 -10.78
CA MET A 19 0.76 3.01 -9.75
C MET A 19 -0.45 2.37 -10.41
N VAL A 20 -0.78 1.15 -9.99
CA VAL A 20 -1.90 0.38 -10.52
C VAL A 20 -2.86 0.03 -9.39
N HIS A 21 -4.12 0.34 -9.61
CA HIS A 21 -5.23 -0.11 -8.79
C HIS A 21 -5.59 -1.56 -9.17
N VAL A 22 -5.67 -2.44 -8.19
CA VAL A 22 -6.24 -3.78 -8.33
C VAL A 22 -7.56 -3.86 -7.59
N GLY A 23 -8.54 -4.49 -8.21
CA GLY A 23 -9.90 -4.53 -7.65
C GLY A 23 -10.65 -5.74 -8.20
N GLU A 24 -11.75 -5.52 -8.88
CA GLU A 24 -12.52 -6.59 -9.49
C GLU A 24 -11.99 -6.93 -10.90
N PRO A 25 -11.94 -8.23 -11.25
CA PRO A 25 -11.57 -8.65 -12.60
C PRO A 25 -12.45 -8.02 -13.68
N PRO A 26 -11.96 -7.88 -14.96
CA PRO A 26 -10.64 -8.25 -15.43
C PRO A 26 -9.65 -7.12 -15.18
N ALA A 27 -8.44 -7.17 -14.91
CA ALA A 27 -7.36 -8.09 -14.96
C ALA A 27 -7.18 -8.83 -13.63
N LEU A 28 -6.63 -10.04 -13.69
CA LEU A 28 -6.28 -10.79 -12.48
C LEU A 28 -5.04 -10.19 -11.83
N TYR A 29 -4.91 -10.43 -10.54
CA TYR A 29 -3.84 -9.81 -9.75
C TYR A 29 -2.45 -10.28 -10.18
N ASP A 30 -2.29 -11.55 -10.48
CA ASP A 30 -1.06 -12.14 -11.02
C ASP A 30 -0.65 -11.47 -12.34
N GLU A 31 -1.58 -11.31 -13.29
CA GLU A 31 -1.33 -10.62 -14.56
C GLU A 31 -0.83 -9.19 -14.38
N VAL A 32 -1.29 -8.50 -13.33
CA VAL A 32 -0.83 -7.15 -12.99
C VAL A 32 0.57 -7.20 -12.40
N LEU A 33 0.80 -8.07 -11.42
CA LEU A 33 2.10 -8.21 -10.75
C LEU A 33 3.22 -8.56 -11.73
N GLU A 34 2.97 -9.43 -12.72
CA GLU A 34 3.94 -9.80 -13.75
C GLU A 34 4.38 -8.63 -14.66
N ILE A 35 3.58 -7.57 -14.76
CA ILE A 35 3.90 -6.38 -15.58
C ILE A 35 4.69 -5.35 -14.77
N LEU A 36 4.50 -5.31 -13.46
CA LEU A 36 5.15 -4.37 -12.57
C LEU A 36 6.63 -4.68 -12.42
N GLY A 37 7.39 -3.71 -11.98
CA GLY A 37 8.81 -3.85 -11.72
C GLY A 37 9.27 -2.92 -10.61
N PRO A 38 10.57 -2.94 -10.27
CA PRO A 38 11.10 -2.15 -9.17
C PRO A 38 10.66 -0.69 -9.21
N GLY A 39 10.13 -0.21 -8.10
CA GLY A 39 9.62 1.14 -7.92
C GLY A 39 8.16 1.37 -8.31
N ASP A 40 7.54 0.46 -9.08
CA ASP A 40 6.10 0.55 -9.34
C ASP A 40 5.29 0.20 -8.09
N VAL A 41 4.06 0.69 -8.04
CA VAL A 41 3.16 0.54 -6.91
C VAL A 41 1.91 -0.23 -7.35
N VAL A 42 1.49 -1.21 -6.56
CA VAL A 42 0.15 -1.81 -6.63
C VAL A 42 -0.62 -1.42 -5.38
N THR A 43 -1.73 -0.72 -5.56
CA THR A 43 -2.60 -0.33 -4.44
C THR A 43 -3.77 -1.28 -4.27
N HIS A 44 -4.35 -1.29 -3.08
CA HIS A 44 -5.34 -2.26 -2.59
C HIS A 44 -4.77 -3.67 -2.41
N CYS A 45 -3.50 -3.73 -2.00
CA CYS A 45 -2.76 -4.99 -1.92
C CYS A 45 -3.40 -6.02 -0.97
N PHE A 46 -4.13 -5.58 0.05
CA PHE A 46 -4.80 -6.44 1.03
C PHE A 46 -6.32 -6.46 0.88
N ASN A 47 -6.82 -6.35 -0.36
CA ASN A 47 -8.23 -6.55 -0.60
C ASN A 47 -8.63 -8.03 -0.47
N GLY A 48 -9.90 -8.28 -0.15
CA GLY A 48 -10.45 -9.64 0.02
C GLY A 48 -11.39 -10.08 -1.09
N LYS A 49 -11.34 -9.41 -2.25
CA LYS A 49 -12.24 -9.71 -3.37
C LYS A 49 -11.77 -10.96 -4.12
N SER A 50 -12.70 -11.83 -4.49
CA SER A 50 -12.39 -13.02 -5.30
C SER A 50 -11.77 -12.62 -6.64
N GLY A 51 -10.73 -13.35 -7.05
CA GLY A 51 -9.95 -13.09 -8.25
C GLY A 51 -8.97 -11.93 -8.17
N SER A 52 -8.84 -11.28 -6.98
CA SER A 52 -7.88 -10.20 -6.76
C SER A 52 -7.32 -10.10 -5.34
N SER A 53 -7.49 -11.11 -4.52
CA SER A 53 -6.87 -11.21 -3.21
C SER A 53 -5.56 -11.97 -3.29
N ILE A 54 -4.49 -11.45 -2.69
CA ILE A 54 -3.21 -12.17 -2.58
C ILE A 54 -3.30 -13.45 -1.75
N MET A 55 -4.40 -13.66 -1.04
CA MET A 55 -4.68 -14.86 -0.27
C MET A 55 -5.64 -15.81 -1.01
N GLU A 56 -5.86 -15.61 -2.32
CA GLU A 56 -6.70 -16.48 -3.14
C GLU A 56 -6.12 -17.90 -3.22
N ASP A 57 -4.82 -17.99 -3.48
CA ASP A 57 -4.05 -19.21 -3.47
C ASP A 57 -2.57 -18.96 -3.11
N GLU A 58 -1.83 -20.03 -2.88
CA GLU A 58 -0.44 -19.97 -2.43
C GLU A 58 0.49 -19.45 -3.54
N ASP A 59 0.22 -19.75 -4.81
CA ASP A 59 1.07 -19.32 -5.92
C ASP A 59 0.98 -17.80 -6.09
N LEU A 60 -0.21 -17.22 -5.93
CA LEU A 60 -0.40 -15.77 -5.98
C LEU A 60 0.26 -15.06 -4.79
N PHE A 61 0.19 -15.64 -3.58
CA PHE A 61 0.90 -15.10 -2.43
C PHE A 61 2.42 -15.09 -2.67
N ASN A 62 2.98 -16.22 -3.10
CA ASN A 62 4.41 -16.35 -3.39
C ASN A 62 4.86 -15.39 -4.52
N LEU A 63 4.01 -15.15 -5.52
CA LEU A 63 4.26 -14.16 -6.56
C LEU A 63 4.30 -12.74 -5.98
N ALA A 64 3.35 -12.37 -5.12
CA ALA A 64 3.31 -11.06 -4.48
C ALA A 64 4.55 -10.82 -3.58
N GLU A 65 4.95 -11.84 -2.80
CA GLU A 65 6.15 -11.79 -1.96
C GLU A 65 7.42 -11.63 -2.80
N ARG A 66 7.56 -12.40 -3.89
CA ARG A 66 8.67 -12.26 -4.82
C ARG A 66 8.70 -10.87 -5.46
N CYS A 67 7.59 -10.38 -5.99
CA CYS A 67 7.51 -9.04 -6.57
C CYS A 67 7.87 -7.96 -5.56
N ALA A 68 7.41 -8.07 -4.31
CA ALA A 68 7.77 -7.14 -3.24
C ALA A 68 9.29 -7.18 -2.97
N SER A 69 9.89 -8.37 -2.90
CA SER A 69 11.34 -8.53 -2.71
C SER A 69 12.17 -7.96 -3.87
N GLU A 70 11.62 -7.99 -5.07
CA GLU A 70 12.21 -7.41 -6.29
C GLU A 70 11.97 -5.90 -6.43
N GLY A 71 11.26 -5.28 -5.47
CA GLY A 71 11.08 -3.84 -5.39
C GLY A 71 9.76 -3.28 -5.93
N VAL A 72 8.78 -4.14 -6.23
CA VAL A 72 7.38 -3.70 -6.40
C VAL A 72 6.84 -3.28 -5.04
N ARG A 73 6.16 -2.16 -4.98
CA ARG A 73 5.69 -1.56 -3.73
C ARG A 73 4.22 -1.86 -3.53
N LEU A 74 3.91 -2.53 -2.42
CA LEU A 74 2.54 -2.84 -2.02
C LEU A 74 1.96 -1.67 -1.23
N ASP A 75 0.84 -1.11 -1.66
CA ASP A 75 0.13 -0.02 -0.99
C ASP A 75 -1.23 -0.48 -0.49
N ILE A 76 -1.61 -0.03 0.70
CA ILE A 76 -2.89 -0.44 1.32
C ILE A 76 -4.09 0.08 0.53
N GLY A 77 -4.15 1.39 0.24
CA GLY A 77 -5.30 1.97 -0.42
C GLY A 77 -6.62 1.53 0.22
N HIS A 78 -6.85 1.86 1.51
CA HIS A 78 -7.92 1.23 2.29
C HIS A 78 -9.28 1.24 1.59
N GLY A 79 -9.75 2.40 1.11
CA GLY A 79 -11.02 2.57 0.41
C GLY A 79 -12.24 2.02 1.15
N GLY A 80 -13.39 2.05 0.48
CA GLY A 80 -14.64 1.56 1.07
C GLY A 80 -14.75 0.03 1.14
N ALA A 81 -14.14 -0.69 0.18
CA ALA A 81 -14.26 -2.14 0.04
C ALA A 81 -12.95 -2.82 -0.41
N SER A 82 -11.83 -2.15 -0.26
CA SER A 82 -10.54 -2.60 -0.78
C SER A 82 -9.54 -2.99 0.32
N PHE A 83 -10.02 -3.18 1.54
CA PHE A 83 -9.24 -3.65 2.67
C PHE A 83 -9.98 -4.80 3.38
N SER A 84 -9.25 -5.88 3.64
CA SER A 84 -9.73 -7.03 4.40
C SER A 84 -8.82 -7.28 5.58
N PHE A 85 -9.35 -7.19 6.80
CA PHE A 85 -8.63 -7.53 8.03
C PHE A 85 -8.05 -8.95 7.96
N LYS A 86 -8.83 -9.92 7.48
CA LYS A 86 -8.40 -11.31 7.35
C LYS A 86 -7.18 -11.46 6.44
N VAL A 87 -7.15 -10.75 5.29
CA VAL A 87 -6.03 -10.77 4.37
C VAL A 87 -4.83 -10.06 4.97
N ALA A 88 -5.03 -8.88 5.58
CA ALA A 88 -3.97 -8.11 6.22
C ALA A 88 -3.30 -8.91 7.35
N GLU A 89 -4.08 -9.47 8.27
CA GLU A 89 -3.59 -10.29 9.37
C GLU A 89 -2.77 -11.50 8.87
N ALA A 90 -3.30 -12.23 7.89
CA ALA A 90 -2.62 -13.39 7.33
C ALA A 90 -1.33 -13.03 6.60
N ALA A 91 -1.33 -11.96 5.81
CA ALA A 91 -0.14 -11.50 5.09
C ALA A 91 0.96 -10.99 6.05
N ILE A 92 0.58 -10.17 7.03
CA ILE A 92 1.50 -9.63 8.04
C ILE A 92 2.10 -10.75 8.90
N ALA A 93 1.28 -11.72 9.33
CA ALA A 93 1.74 -12.89 10.08
C ALA A 93 2.79 -13.73 9.30
N ARG A 94 2.72 -13.72 7.98
CA ARG A 94 3.68 -14.36 7.08
C ARG A 94 4.90 -13.47 6.75
N GLY A 95 4.95 -12.24 7.27
CA GLY A 95 6.05 -11.30 7.06
C GLY A 95 5.91 -10.39 5.84
N LEU A 96 4.81 -10.49 5.08
CA LEU A 96 4.56 -9.60 3.95
C LEU A 96 3.92 -8.30 4.45
N LEU A 97 4.75 -7.26 4.61
CA LEU A 97 4.30 -5.94 5.03
C LEU A 97 4.03 -5.02 3.84
N PRO A 98 3.02 -4.14 3.91
CA PRO A 98 2.83 -3.13 2.89
C PRO A 98 3.98 -2.11 2.95
N HIS A 99 4.40 -1.62 1.78
CA HIS A 99 5.38 -0.56 1.66
C HIS A 99 4.81 0.80 2.11
N SER A 100 3.57 1.07 1.72
CA SER A 100 2.87 2.30 2.10
C SER A 100 1.45 2.03 2.59
N ILE A 101 0.98 2.93 3.44
CA ILE A 101 -0.39 2.94 3.95
C ILE A 101 -1.05 4.21 3.43
N SER A 102 -2.03 4.06 2.55
CA SER A 102 -2.86 5.12 2.06
C SER A 102 -4.34 4.85 2.33
N THR A 103 -5.15 5.90 2.35
CA THR A 103 -6.55 5.81 2.78
C THR A 103 -7.51 5.52 1.64
N ASP A 104 -7.20 5.95 0.43
CA ASP A 104 -8.19 6.03 -0.67
C ASP A 104 -9.49 6.72 -0.18
N LEU A 105 -9.33 7.84 0.56
CA LEU A 105 -10.42 8.55 1.18
C LEU A 105 -11.26 9.29 0.13
N HIS A 106 -12.55 9.03 0.12
CA HIS A 106 -13.51 9.66 -0.78
C HIS A 106 -14.87 9.81 -0.11
N GLY A 107 -15.82 10.53 -0.74
CA GLY A 107 -17.09 10.87 -0.12
C GLY A 107 -17.91 9.71 0.46
N HIS A 108 -17.78 8.51 -0.10
CA HIS A 108 -18.49 7.32 0.41
C HIS A 108 -17.75 6.58 1.53
N SER A 109 -16.46 6.83 1.72
CA SER A 109 -15.63 6.13 2.72
C SER A 109 -15.23 6.99 3.92
N MET A 110 -15.42 8.32 3.85
CA MET A 110 -14.96 9.26 4.87
C MET A 110 -15.68 9.13 6.22
N ASN A 111 -16.92 8.67 6.24
CA ASN A 111 -17.69 8.47 7.47
C ASN A 111 -17.68 7.02 7.94
N PHE A 112 -17.38 6.09 7.06
CA PHE A 112 -17.22 4.65 7.27
C PHE A 112 -16.78 4.01 5.94
N PRO A 113 -15.84 3.08 5.93
CA PRO A 113 -15.05 2.53 7.06
C PRO A 113 -13.68 3.21 7.25
N VAL A 114 -13.32 4.21 6.46
CA VAL A 114 -11.95 4.76 6.44
C VAL A 114 -11.72 5.80 7.51
N TRP A 115 -12.57 6.79 7.61
CA TRP A 115 -12.51 8.03 8.40
C TRP A 115 -11.30 8.89 8.06
N ASP A 116 -10.09 8.45 8.40
CA ASP A 116 -8.85 9.20 8.20
C ASP A 116 -7.61 8.27 8.16
N LEU A 117 -6.44 8.88 8.04
CA LEU A 117 -5.19 8.14 8.00
C LEU A 117 -4.82 7.55 9.37
N ALA A 118 -5.09 8.26 10.47
CA ALA A 118 -4.80 7.77 11.82
C ALA A 118 -5.60 6.49 12.14
N THR A 119 -6.89 6.48 11.77
CA THR A 119 -7.73 5.29 11.87
C THR A 119 -7.21 4.15 11.01
N THR A 120 -6.76 4.43 9.79
CA THR A 120 -6.16 3.41 8.91
C THR A 120 -4.88 2.85 9.53
N MET A 121 -4.00 3.69 10.08
CA MET A 121 -2.81 3.26 10.82
C MET A 121 -3.16 2.34 12.00
N SER A 122 -4.17 2.73 12.81
CA SER A 122 -4.64 1.93 13.95
C SER A 122 -5.11 0.53 13.53
N LYS A 123 -5.78 0.41 12.39
CA LYS A 123 -6.16 -0.91 11.83
C LYS A 123 -4.96 -1.77 11.49
N LEU A 124 -3.91 -1.19 10.92
CA LEU A 124 -2.69 -1.95 10.61
C LEU A 124 -1.95 -2.37 11.90
N LEU A 125 -1.97 -1.53 12.94
CA LEU A 125 -1.46 -1.90 14.26
C LEU A 125 -2.26 -3.07 14.86
N SER A 126 -3.59 -3.03 14.79
CA SER A 126 -4.46 -4.06 15.36
C SER A 126 -4.31 -5.45 14.69
N VAL A 127 -3.86 -5.51 13.45
CA VAL A 127 -3.53 -6.76 12.75
C VAL A 127 -2.05 -7.15 12.86
N GLY A 128 -1.29 -6.51 13.76
CA GLY A 128 0.06 -6.93 14.14
C GLY A 128 1.20 -6.27 13.34
N MET A 129 0.94 -5.24 12.55
CA MET A 129 2.03 -4.49 11.91
C MET A 129 2.81 -3.70 12.97
N PRO A 130 4.16 -3.82 13.05
CA PRO A 130 4.96 -3.09 14.03
C PRO A 130 4.81 -1.58 13.90
N PHE A 131 4.77 -0.86 15.02
CA PHE A 131 4.54 0.58 15.06
C PHE A 131 5.55 1.38 14.21
N ASP A 132 6.83 1.05 14.30
CA ASP A 132 7.88 1.70 13.49
C ASP A 132 7.65 1.50 11.99
N LYS A 133 7.12 0.34 11.57
CA LYS A 133 6.76 0.04 10.19
C LYS A 133 5.52 0.80 9.74
N VAL A 134 4.52 0.94 10.61
CA VAL A 134 3.32 1.76 10.32
C VAL A 134 3.71 3.22 10.11
N VAL A 135 4.52 3.78 11.02
CA VAL A 135 5.00 5.19 10.87
C VAL A 135 5.83 5.36 9.60
N ASN A 136 6.75 4.44 9.32
CA ASN A 136 7.53 4.50 8.08
C ASN A 136 6.64 4.45 6.83
N ALA A 137 5.61 3.61 6.84
CA ALA A 137 4.71 3.39 5.70
C ALA A 137 3.78 4.59 5.40
N VAL A 138 3.65 5.55 6.31
CA VAL A 138 2.89 6.80 6.09
C VAL A 138 3.78 8.04 5.93
N THR A 139 5.10 7.88 6.06
CA THR A 139 6.06 9.01 6.02
C THR A 139 7.16 8.80 5.00
N HIS A 140 8.19 8.08 5.37
CA HIS A 140 9.40 7.92 4.55
C HIS A 140 9.15 7.09 3.28
N ALA A 141 8.48 5.96 3.43
CA ALA A 141 8.26 5.04 2.31
C ALA A 141 7.47 5.66 1.14
N PRO A 142 6.30 6.33 1.35
CA PRO A 142 5.61 7.00 0.26
C PRO A 142 6.40 8.18 -0.33
N ALA A 143 7.18 8.91 0.49
CA ALA A 143 8.03 9.99 0.02
C ALA A 143 9.14 9.49 -0.94
N GLU A 144 9.71 8.33 -0.64
CA GLU A 144 10.69 7.66 -1.49
C GLU A 144 10.11 7.33 -2.88
N VAL A 145 8.86 6.85 -2.94
CA VAL A 145 8.17 6.54 -4.22
C VAL A 145 8.12 7.76 -5.14
N ILE A 146 7.78 8.91 -4.59
CA ILE A 146 7.68 10.17 -5.36
C ILE A 146 9.00 10.94 -5.40
N LYS A 147 10.09 10.33 -4.92
CA LYS A 147 11.44 10.92 -4.88
C LYS A 147 11.51 12.25 -4.12
N LEU A 148 10.71 12.39 -3.07
CA LEU A 148 10.75 13.54 -2.18
C LEU A 148 11.92 13.37 -1.21
N ASP A 149 12.76 14.41 -1.13
CA ASP A 149 13.87 14.42 -0.16
C ASP A 149 13.34 14.51 1.27
N MET A 150 13.63 13.47 2.06
CA MET A 150 13.23 13.35 3.48
C MET A 150 14.41 13.50 4.44
N GLN A 151 15.60 13.86 3.95
CA GLN A 151 16.76 14.06 4.80
C GLN A 151 16.60 15.30 5.68
N ASN A 152 17.09 15.19 6.91
CA ASN A 152 17.18 16.32 7.85
C ASN A 152 15.84 17.01 8.17
N ARG A 153 14.70 16.31 8.12
CA ARG A 153 13.37 16.90 8.35
C ARG A 153 13.18 17.52 9.74
N LEU A 154 13.91 17.06 10.75
CA LEU A 154 13.88 17.62 12.12
C LEU A 154 15.08 18.54 12.41
N SER A 155 15.81 18.99 11.41
CA SER A 155 16.94 19.88 11.56
C SER A 155 16.50 21.36 11.56
N VAL A 156 17.30 22.22 12.18
CA VAL A 156 17.09 23.67 12.12
C VAL A 156 17.16 24.14 10.66
N GLY A 157 16.15 24.87 10.21
CA GLY A 157 16.01 25.33 8.83
C GLY A 157 15.27 24.36 7.90
N ALA A 158 14.89 23.17 8.38
CA ALA A 158 14.01 22.28 7.63
C ALA A 158 12.56 22.80 7.59
N ARG A 159 11.76 22.28 6.65
CA ARG A 159 10.31 22.55 6.64
C ARG A 159 9.65 21.98 7.88
N SER A 160 8.72 22.73 8.46
CA SER A 160 7.98 22.32 9.67
C SER A 160 6.79 21.41 9.32
N ASP A 161 7.01 20.39 8.53
CA ASP A 161 5.97 19.42 8.13
C ASP A 161 6.03 18.23 9.11
N PHE A 162 5.30 18.32 10.23
CA PHE A 162 5.23 17.26 11.23
C PHE A 162 3.83 17.14 11.84
N THR A 163 3.53 15.94 12.33
CA THR A 163 2.31 15.63 13.05
C THR A 163 2.67 15.15 14.45
N ILE A 164 1.94 15.63 15.45
CA ILE A 164 2.05 15.17 16.84
C ILE A 164 0.82 14.32 17.13
N PHE A 165 1.02 13.13 17.69
CA PHE A 165 -0.05 12.21 18.04
C PHE A 165 0.33 11.36 19.25
N ASP A 166 -0.66 10.82 19.95
CA ASP A 166 -0.49 9.88 21.05
C ASP A 166 -0.97 8.48 20.64
N LEU A 167 -0.34 7.47 21.22
CA LEU A 167 -0.89 6.11 21.22
C LEU A 167 -1.71 5.94 22.49
N VAL A 168 -2.96 5.56 22.31
CA VAL A 168 -3.86 5.29 23.42
C VAL A 168 -4.33 3.84 23.35
N ASP A 169 -4.38 3.17 24.49
CA ASP A 169 -5.02 1.86 24.57
C ASP A 169 -6.53 2.06 24.42
N SER A 170 -7.14 1.32 23.53
CA SER A 170 -8.60 1.29 23.39
C SER A 170 -9.10 -0.14 23.59
N ASP A 171 -10.16 -0.27 24.37
CA ASP A 171 -10.88 -1.52 24.57
C ASP A 171 -11.56 -2.00 23.27
#